data_fa0acc1b3d6b46352e562dde908d5be1
#
_entry.id   fa0acc1b3d6b46352e562dde908d5be1
#
_cell.length_a   1.000
_cell.length_b   1.000
_cell.length_c   1.000
_cell.angle_alpha   90.00
_cell.angle_beta   90.00
_cell.angle_gamma   90.00
#
_symmetry.space_group_name_H-M   'P 1'
#
loop_
_entity.id
_entity.type
_entity.pdbx_description
1 polymer ?
#
loop_
_entity_poly.entity_id
_entity_poly.type
_entity_poly.pdbx_seq_one_letter_code
_entity_poly.pdbx_strand_id
1 'polypeptide(L)'
;MLKIFKIILAVIVAVSAGGSFASAASYANQADIDIIAASNKAYVDFIKAINDEKSVADGTVLAQTATASSAFNDVASHNFSSKLGVKYIKKSAEVKKYAGEINVLLDKIAVVLRERDYNAVNQYLGQTRNSIKKYSAAIEEVNKAASESNSYAEYFFLLITIAAAAMAAGSFIWFAIGRNKQPSPDLLAARKAVTFSSLIPLVGAVVTYATFMLASNAGGTYTVAYGLILIGSVAYICSIVRYIILARNTPTVSSDQSTTVK
;
A
#
# COMPACT_ATOMS: atom_id res chain seq x y z
N MET A 1 1.75 17.70 -36.24
CA MET A 1 0.96 16.61 -35.62
C MET A 1 1.66 15.26 -35.66
N LEU A 2 2.19 14.78 -36.76
CA LEU A 2 2.88 13.47 -36.85
C LEU A 2 4.09 13.33 -35.89
N LYS A 3 4.85 14.41 -35.66
CA LYS A 3 6.00 14.43 -34.72
C LYS A 3 5.57 14.26 -33.28
N ILE A 4 4.48 14.91 -32.84
CA ILE A 4 3.94 14.77 -31.45
C ILE A 4 3.40 13.37 -31.25
N PHE A 5 2.72 12.81 -32.24
CA PHE A 5 2.22 11.42 -32.16
C PHE A 5 3.37 10.40 -32.05
N LYS A 6 4.47 10.59 -32.78
CA LYS A 6 5.67 9.73 -32.67
C LYS A 6 6.35 9.83 -31.30
N ILE A 7 6.38 11.03 -30.69
CA ILE A 7 6.94 11.23 -29.35
C ILE A 7 6.06 10.55 -28.30
N ILE A 8 4.73 10.71 -28.38
CA ILE A 8 3.79 10.05 -27.47
C ILE A 8 3.87 8.52 -27.62
N LEU A 9 3.94 8.02 -28.86
CA LEU A 9 4.09 6.59 -29.12
C LEU A 9 5.43 6.04 -28.59
N ALA A 10 6.53 6.80 -28.74
CA ALA A 10 7.84 6.42 -28.21
C ALA A 10 7.86 6.38 -26.67
N VAL A 11 7.19 7.33 -26.02
CA VAL A 11 7.03 7.34 -24.56
C VAL A 11 6.19 6.15 -24.10
N ILE A 12 5.08 5.81 -24.79
CA ILE A 12 4.26 4.65 -24.49
C ILE A 12 5.06 3.35 -24.62
N VAL A 13 5.85 3.22 -25.72
CA VAL A 13 6.70 2.04 -25.96
C VAL A 13 7.83 1.94 -24.94
N ALA A 14 8.48 3.05 -24.58
CA ALA A 14 9.52 3.07 -23.56
C ALA A 14 8.98 2.71 -22.17
N VAL A 15 7.77 3.16 -21.83
CA VAL A 15 7.09 2.85 -20.58
C VAL A 15 6.60 1.39 -20.58
N SER A 16 6.16 0.84 -21.72
CA SER A 16 5.71 -0.56 -21.82
C SER A 16 6.86 -1.59 -21.90
N ALA A 17 8.05 -1.18 -22.36
CA ALA A 17 9.24 -2.05 -22.41
C ALA A 17 9.98 -2.17 -21.07
N GLY A 18 9.68 -1.32 -20.10
CA GLY A 18 10.37 -1.21 -18.80
C GLY A 18 9.89 -2.13 -17.67
N GLY A 19 9.26 -3.27 -17.94
CA GLY A 19 8.92 -4.25 -16.90
C GLY A 19 7.45 -4.20 -16.45
N SER A 20 7.04 -5.19 -15.70
CA SER A 20 5.68 -5.34 -15.18
C SER A 20 5.27 -4.14 -14.31
N PHE A 21 4.36 -3.31 -14.81
CA PHE A 21 3.79 -2.15 -14.11
C PHE A 21 2.83 -2.51 -12.96
N ALA A 22 2.71 -3.80 -12.64
CA ALA A 22 2.05 -4.26 -11.44
C ALA A 22 3.11 -4.40 -10.33
N SER A 23 3.11 -3.51 -9.35
CA SER A 23 3.89 -3.71 -8.13
C SER A 23 3.02 -4.35 -7.07
N ALA A 24 3.50 -5.46 -6.48
CA ALA A 24 2.92 -6.01 -5.26
C ALA A 24 3.42 -5.18 -4.07
N ALA A 25 2.54 -4.52 -3.36
CA ALA A 25 2.86 -3.80 -2.12
C ALA A 25 2.23 -4.53 -0.93
N SER A 26 2.97 -4.67 0.15
CA SER A 26 2.45 -5.23 1.39
C SER A 26 1.56 -4.21 2.09
N TYR A 27 0.35 -4.61 2.44
CA TYR A 27 -0.59 -3.79 3.21
C TYR A 27 -0.09 -3.56 4.65
N ALA A 28 0.35 -4.64 5.29
CA ALA A 28 1.13 -4.58 6.52
C ALA A 28 2.42 -5.37 6.28
N ASN A 29 3.55 -4.89 6.77
CA ASN A 29 4.74 -5.70 6.70
C ASN A 29 4.63 -6.83 7.71
N GLN A 30 4.26 -8.03 7.24
CA GLN A 30 4.08 -9.19 8.11
C GLN A 30 5.35 -9.47 8.93
N ALA A 31 6.54 -9.23 8.36
CA ALA A 31 7.79 -9.38 9.08
C ALA A 31 7.92 -8.42 10.28
N ASP A 32 7.38 -7.19 10.19
CA ASP A 32 7.39 -6.24 11.31
C ASP A 32 6.45 -6.72 12.44
N ILE A 33 5.33 -7.34 12.08
CA ILE A 33 4.36 -7.91 13.03
C ILE A 33 4.93 -9.15 13.69
N ASP A 34 5.50 -10.07 12.91
CA ASP A 34 6.02 -11.35 13.39
C ASP A 34 7.17 -11.16 14.39
N ILE A 35 8.08 -10.23 14.12
CA ILE A 35 9.23 -9.97 15.01
C ILE A 35 8.77 -9.35 16.35
N ILE A 36 7.78 -8.46 16.34
CA ILE A 36 7.17 -7.90 17.55
C ILE A 36 6.42 -8.99 18.33
N ALA A 37 5.65 -9.85 17.66
CA ALA A 37 4.93 -10.94 18.27
C ALA A 37 5.88 -11.97 18.92
N ALA A 38 6.99 -12.29 18.24
CA ALA A 38 8.02 -13.18 18.76
C ALA A 38 8.66 -12.62 20.05
N SER A 39 8.98 -11.32 20.09
CA SER A 39 9.56 -10.68 21.28
C SER A 39 8.58 -10.68 22.47
N ASN A 40 7.30 -10.39 22.23
CA ASN A 40 6.26 -10.41 23.24
C ASN A 40 6.07 -11.84 23.81
N LYS A 41 6.04 -12.87 22.95
CA LYS A 41 5.95 -14.27 23.37
C LYS A 41 7.17 -14.66 24.21
N ALA A 42 8.38 -14.36 23.76
CA ALA A 42 9.59 -14.67 24.49
C ALA A 42 9.63 -14.02 25.88
N TYR A 43 9.13 -12.77 25.99
CA TYR A 43 8.99 -12.11 27.29
C TYR A 43 7.98 -12.80 28.22
N VAL A 44 6.83 -13.20 27.71
CA VAL A 44 5.82 -13.94 28.49
C VAL A 44 6.41 -15.26 28.98
N ASP A 45 7.14 -15.99 28.13
CA ASP A 45 7.75 -17.26 28.49
C ASP A 45 8.86 -17.06 29.55
N PHE A 46 9.66 -16.01 29.44
CA PHE A 46 10.62 -15.59 30.47
C PHE A 46 9.92 -15.27 31.81
N ILE A 47 8.83 -14.49 31.82
CA ILE A 47 8.11 -14.15 33.05
C ILE A 47 7.52 -15.38 33.71
N LYS A 48 7.03 -16.36 32.93
CA LYS A 48 6.57 -17.66 33.48
C LYS A 48 7.72 -18.40 34.12
N ALA A 49 8.86 -18.51 33.45
CA ALA A 49 10.01 -19.26 33.96
C ALA A 49 10.60 -18.63 35.25
N ILE A 50 10.65 -17.30 35.36
CA ILE A 50 11.20 -16.65 36.58
C ILE A 50 10.26 -16.76 37.77
N ASN A 51 8.95 -16.98 37.54
CA ASN A 51 7.96 -17.22 38.62
C ASN A 51 7.79 -18.70 38.95
N ASP A 52 8.46 -19.61 38.23
CA ASP A 52 8.44 -21.05 38.51
C ASP A 52 9.71 -21.47 39.26
N GLU A 53 9.56 -21.88 40.51
CA GLU A 53 10.66 -22.30 41.39
C GLU A 53 11.51 -23.43 40.77
N LYS A 54 10.87 -24.35 40.04
CA LYS A 54 11.57 -25.44 39.37
C LYS A 54 12.45 -24.92 38.25
N SER A 55 11.95 -23.99 37.42
CA SER A 55 12.69 -23.36 36.34
C SER A 55 13.88 -22.51 36.84
N VAL A 56 13.77 -21.94 38.03
CA VAL A 56 14.87 -21.24 38.69
C VAL A 56 15.90 -22.23 39.18
N ALA A 57 15.48 -23.37 39.78
CA ALA A 57 16.37 -24.37 40.34
C ALA A 57 17.16 -25.14 39.28
N ASP A 58 16.52 -25.51 38.16
CA ASP A 58 17.14 -26.27 37.07
C ASP A 58 17.87 -25.40 35.99
N GLY A 59 17.82 -24.08 36.12
CA GLY A 59 18.48 -23.15 35.21
C GLY A 59 17.71 -22.84 33.93
N THR A 60 16.50 -23.38 33.75
CA THR A 60 15.63 -23.10 32.57
C THR A 60 15.38 -21.60 32.42
N VAL A 61 15.27 -20.85 33.52
CA VAL A 61 15.09 -19.41 33.52
C VAL A 61 16.21 -18.67 32.81
N LEU A 62 17.46 -19.11 32.86
CA LEU A 62 18.57 -18.52 32.14
C LEU A 62 18.42 -18.70 30.62
N ALA A 63 17.98 -19.87 30.17
CA ALA A 63 17.72 -20.12 28.76
C ALA A 63 16.58 -19.23 28.25
N GLN A 64 15.50 -19.09 29.01
CA GLN A 64 14.37 -18.22 28.65
C GLN A 64 14.78 -16.73 28.66
N THR A 65 15.63 -16.30 29.60
CA THR A 65 16.17 -14.94 29.62
C THR A 65 16.99 -14.65 28.36
N ALA A 66 17.86 -15.58 27.95
CA ALA A 66 18.65 -15.43 26.74
C ALA A 66 17.78 -15.41 25.47
N THR A 67 16.74 -16.25 25.40
CA THR A 67 15.78 -16.24 24.29
C THR A 67 15.03 -14.93 24.20
N ALA A 68 14.56 -14.39 25.34
CA ALA A 68 13.89 -13.10 25.38
C ALA A 68 14.85 -11.95 25.00
N SER A 69 16.10 -11.94 25.52
CA SER A 69 17.11 -10.97 25.15
C SER A 69 17.37 -10.96 23.63
N SER A 70 17.61 -12.15 23.04
CA SER A 70 17.78 -12.29 21.58
C SER A 70 16.59 -11.73 20.81
N ALA A 71 15.36 -12.08 21.20
CA ALA A 71 14.15 -11.63 20.50
C ALA A 71 13.98 -10.08 20.54
N PHE A 72 14.33 -9.44 21.65
CA PHE A 72 14.32 -7.97 21.72
C PHE A 72 15.48 -7.34 20.96
N ASN A 73 16.65 -7.98 20.89
CA ASN A 73 17.75 -7.54 20.04
C ASN A 73 17.38 -7.59 18.56
N ASP A 74 16.65 -8.62 18.15
CA ASP A 74 16.13 -8.75 16.78
C ASP A 74 15.19 -7.59 16.44
N VAL A 75 14.28 -7.19 17.34
CA VAL A 75 13.43 -6.00 17.15
C VAL A 75 14.28 -4.72 17.08
N ALA A 76 15.27 -4.58 17.97
CA ALA A 76 16.13 -3.38 18.02
C ALA A 76 16.94 -3.18 16.74
N SER A 77 17.39 -4.28 16.11
CA SER A 77 18.15 -4.29 14.86
C SER A 77 17.28 -4.32 13.61
N HIS A 78 15.98 -4.64 13.71
CA HIS A 78 15.09 -4.83 12.58
C HIS A 78 14.93 -3.57 11.73
N ASN A 79 14.88 -3.74 10.40
CA ASN A 79 14.59 -2.66 9.47
C ASN A 79 13.09 -2.62 9.17
N PHE A 80 12.36 -1.79 9.92
CA PHE A 80 10.94 -1.57 9.71
C PHE A 80 10.64 -1.03 8.32
N SER A 81 9.51 -1.41 7.75
CA SER A 81 9.13 -1.09 6.38
C SER A 81 9.00 0.42 6.16
N SER A 82 9.73 0.96 5.20
CA SER A 82 9.58 2.35 4.74
C SER A 82 8.31 2.61 3.94
N LYS A 83 7.61 1.57 3.50
CA LYS A 83 6.41 1.66 2.65
C LYS A 83 5.22 2.29 3.37
N LEU A 84 5.17 2.22 4.69
CA LEU A 84 4.10 2.78 5.54
C LEU A 84 4.31 4.27 5.89
N GLY A 85 5.30 4.91 5.28
CA GLY A 85 5.51 6.36 5.36
C GLY A 85 6.36 6.82 6.54
N VAL A 86 6.69 8.12 6.53
CA VAL A 86 7.64 8.75 7.46
C VAL A 86 7.17 8.66 8.92
N LYS A 87 5.86 8.79 9.17
CA LYS A 87 5.30 8.71 10.53
C LYS A 87 5.51 7.33 11.14
N TYR A 88 5.28 6.27 10.35
CA TYR A 88 5.51 4.88 10.75
C TYR A 88 6.98 4.64 11.09
N ILE A 89 7.92 5.08 10.23
CA ILE A 89 9.37 4.96 10.46
C ILE A 89 9.79 5.67 11.75
N LYS A 90 9.28 6.89 11.97
CA LYS A 90 9.61 7.66 13.19
C LYS A 90 9.11 6.95 14.45
N LYS A 91 7.91 6.39 14.43
CA LYS A 91 7.34 5.66 15.56
C LYS A 91 8.00 4.30 15.78
N SER A 92 8.36 3.59 14.72
CA SER A 92 9.12 2.33 14.84
C SER A 92 10.54 2.53 15.41
N ALA A 93 11.14 3.70 15.26
CA ALA A 93 12.38 4.02 15.94
C ALA A 93 12.25 4.04 17.48
N GLU A 94 11.10 4.45 18.02
CA GLU A 94 10.79 4.36 19.45
C GLU A 94 10.66 2.90 19.91
N VAL A 95 10.01 2.04 19.10
CA VAL A 95 9.92 0.59 19.36
C VAL A 95 11.32 -0.02 19.43
N LYS A 96 12.18 0.27 18.45
CA LYS A 96 13.58 -0.19 18.45
C LYS A 96 14.35 0.26 19.69
N LYS A 97 14.21 1.53 20.10
CA LYS A 97 14.86 2.09 21.28
C LYS A 97 14.47 1.30 22.54
N TYR A 98 13.16 1.12 22.78
CA TYR A 98 12.71 0.42 23.98
C TYR A 98 13.01 -1.09 23.94
N ALA A 99 13.01 -1.70 22.77
CA ALA A 99 13.48 -3.07 22.60
C ALA A 99 14.96 -3.22 22.99
N GLY A 100 15.82 -2.28 22.56
CA GLY A 100 17.23 -2.25 22.97
C GLY A 100 17.42 -2.04 24.48
N GLU A 101 16.61 -1.18 25.12
CA GLU A 101 16.64 -0.99 26.58
C GLU A 101 16.25 -2.30 27.31
N ILE A 102 15.22 -3.00 26.83
CA ILE A 102 14.77 -4.28 27.40
C ILE A 102 15.86 -5.35 27.21
N ASN A 103 16.47 -5.44 26.05
CA ASN A 103 17.55 -6.37 25.77
C ASN A 103 18.69 -6.20 26.82
N VAL A 104 19.17 -4.98 27.01
CA VAL A 104 20.23 -4.66 27.99
C VAL A 104 19.83 -5.06 29.42
N LEU A 105 18.56 -4.85 29.80
CA LEU A 105 18.06 -5.21 31.14
C LEU A 105 17.98 -6.73 31.31
N LEU A 106 17.54 -7.48 30.29
CA LEU A 106 17.49 -8.95 30.29
C LEU A 106 18.90 -9.55 30.40
N ASP A 107 19.89 -8.97 29.72
CA ASP A 107 21.29 -9.38 29.84
C ASP A 107 21.81 -9.18 31.29
N LYS A 108 21.49 -8.05 31.93
CA LYS A 108 21.81 -7.82 33.35
C LYS A 108 21.12 -8.82 34.25
N ILE A 109 19.85 -9.14 33.99
CA ILE A 109 19.12 -10.18 34.75
C ILE A 109 19.82 -11.53 34.60
N ALA A 110 20.27 -11.88 33.38
CA ALA A 110 20.99 -13.14 33.19
C ALA A 110 22.31 -13.21 33.98
N VAL A 111 23.01 -12.09 34.15
CA VAL A 111 24.23 -12.02 34.96
C VAL A 111 23.91 -12.25 36.44
N VAL A 112 22.99 -11.45 37.01
CA VAL A 112 22.67 -11.54 38.46
C VAL A 112 21.93 -12.83 38.84
N LEU A 113 21.26 -13.49 37.90
CA LEU A 113 20.73 -14.85 38.10
C LEU A 113 21.83 -15.90 38.27
N ARG A 114 22.94 -15.79 37.50
CA ARG A 114 24.11 -16.65 37.66
C ARG A 114 24.81 -16.43 39.01
N GLU A 115 24.83 -15.20 39.46
CA GLU A 115 25.40 -14.77 40.75
C GLU A 115 24.45 -15.09 41.95
N ARG A 116 23.20 -15.50 41.66
CA ARG A 116 22.15 -15.77 42.65
C ARG A 116 21.78 -14.52 43.48
N ASP A 117 21.98 -13.33 42.93
CA ASP A 117 21.55 -12.08 43.58
C ASP A 117 20.08 -11.77 43.24
N TYR A 118 19.18 -12.36 43.98
CA TYR A 118 17.74 -12.19 43.75
C TYR A 118 17.22 -10.78 44.06
N ASN A 119 17.94 -10.01 44.90
CA ASN A 119 17.57 -8.60 45.13
C ASN A 119 17.81 -7.77 43.88
N ALA A 120 18.97 -7.93 43.26
CA ALA A 120 19.28 -7.27 41.97
C ALA A 120 18.36 -7.75 40.83
N VAL A 121 18.00 -9.04 40.82
CA VAL A 121 16.99 -9.58 39.88
C VAL A 121 15.67 -8.81 40.00
N ASN A 122 15.14 -8.64 41.21
CA ASN A 122 13.87 -7.91 41.44
C ASN A 122 13.96 -6.45 41.04
N GLN A 123 15.10 -5.78 41.27
CA GLN A 123 15.34 -4.41 40.81
C GLN A 123 15.29 -4.29 39.29
N TYR A 124 16.02 -5.16 38.57
CA TYR A 124 16.04 -5.14 37.09
C TYR A 124 14.70 -5.58 36.49
N LEU A 125 13.96 -6.51 37.11
CA LEU A 125 12.59 -6.85 36.71
C LEU A 125 11.67 -5.62 36.80
N GLY A 126 11.78 -4.81 37.87
CA GLY A 126 11.03 -3.57 38.00
C GLY A 126 11.33 -2.58 36.87
N GLN A 127 12.61 -2.42 36.50
CA GLN A 127 13.02 -1.58 35.37
C GLN A 127 12.51 -2.16 34.04
N THR A 128 12.64 -3.46 33.82
CA THR A 128 12.15 -4.14 32.61
C THR A 128 10.65 -3.95 32.43
N ARG A 129 9.85 -4.07 33.48
CA ARG A 129 8.40 -3.80 33.44
C ARG A 129 8.07 -2.38 32.98
N ASN A 130 8.86 -1.39 33.42
CA ASN A 130 8.67 -0.01 33.00
C ASN A 130 9.03 0.17 31.51
N SER A 131 10.12 -0.45 31.03
CA SER A 131 10.50 -0.40 29.62
C SER A 131 9.49 -1.17 28.74
N ILE A 132 8.93 -2.30 29.20
CA ILE A 132 7.84 -3.01 28.51
C ILE A 132 6.59 -2.14 28.37
N LYS A 133 6.20 -1.37 29.39
CA LYS A 133 5.07 -0.43 29.26
C LYS A 133 5.30 0.59 28.16
N LYS A 134 6.51 1.17 28.12
CA LYS A 134 6.89 2.13 27.05
C LYS A 134 6.93 1.47 25.67
N TYR A 135 7.47 0.25 25.61
CA TYR A 135 7.50 -0.57 24.39
C TYR A 135 6.10 -0.84 23.86
N SER A 136 5.17 -1.28 24.71
CA SER A 136 3.78 -1.52 24.33
C SER A 136 3.08 -0.25 23.85
N ALA A 137 3.29 0.89 24.51
CA ALA A 137 2.75 2.18 24.06
C ALA A 137 3.33 2.60 22.69
N ALA A 138 4.63 2.35 22.47
CA ALA A 138 5.27 2.65 21.19
C ALA A 138 4.71 1.76 20.05
N ILE A 139 4.40 0.48 20.32
CA ILE A 139 3.74 -0.43 19.37
C ILE A 139 2.35 0.09 19.02
N GLU A 140 1.56 0.56 20.00
CA GLU A 140 0.23 1.12 19.75
C GLU A 140 0.31 2.34 18.82
N GLU A 141 1.29 3.23 19.04
CA GLU A 141 1.52 4.38 18.18
C GLU A 141 1.97 3.99 16.76
N VAL A 142 2.78 2.92 16.63
CA VAL A 142 3.16 2.35 15.31
C VAL A 142 1.93 1.79 14.60
N ASN A 143 1.08 1.03 15.30
CA ASN A 143 -0.15 0.47 14.72
C ASN A 143 -1.11 1.58 14.28
N LYS A 144 -1.24 2.64 15.08
CA LYS A 144 -2.03 3.82 14.72
C LYS A 144 -1.47 4.51 13.47
N ALA A 145 -0.14 4.70 13.39
CA ALA A 145 0.50 5.31 12.23
C ALA A 145 0.33 4.45 10.96
N ALA A 146 0.39 3.12 11.08
CA ALA A 146 0.11 2.19 9.99
C ALA A 146 -1.34 2.28 9.52
N SER A 147 -2.30 2.30 10.45
CA SER A 147 -3.73 2.45 10.15
C SER A 147 -4.05 3.77 9.46
N GLU A 148 -3.49 4.88 9.93
CA GLU A 148 -3.68 6.19 9.30
C GLU A 148 -3.11 6.20 7.87
N SER A 149 -1.93 5.63 7.64
CA SER A 149 -1.32 5.53 6.31
C SER A 149 -2.20 4.73 5.34
N ASN A 150 -2.79 3.65 5.81
CA ASN A 150 -3.67 2.80 5.02
C ASN A 150 -4.99 3.49 4.68
N SER A 151 -5.57 4.27 5.58
CA SER A 151 -6.78 5.05 5.31
C SER A 151 -6.57 6.06 4.19
N TYR A 152 -5.44 6.77 4.14
CA TYR A 152 -5.13 7.68 3.03
C TYR A 152 -5.02 6.93 1.69
N ALA A 153 -4.38 5.77 1.67
CA ALA A 153 -4.27 4.96 0.47
C ALA A 153 -5.64 4.46 -0.01
N GLU A 154 -6.52 4.06 0.91
CA GLU A 154 -7.90 3.65 0.61
C GLU A 154 -8.69 4.77 -0.06
N TYR A 155 -8.73 5.96 0.54
CA TYR A 155 -9.40 7.12 -0.05
C TYR A 155 -8.83 7.50 -1.40
N PHE A 156 -7.52 7.44 -1.57
CA PHE A 156 -6.86 7.75 -2.82
C PHE A 156 -7.26 6.77 -3.94
N PHE A 157 -7.22 5.46 -3.69
CA PHE A 157 -7.62 4.46 -4.67
C PHE A 157 -9.12 4.48 -4.96
N LEU A 158 -9.95 4.73 -3.95
CA LEU A 158 -11.39 4.94 -4.12
C LEU A 158 -11.66 6.13 -5.04
N LEU A 159 -11.01 7.27 -4.81
CA LEU A 159 -11.19 8.49 -5.59
C LEU A 159 -10.77 8.30 -7.05
N ILE A 160 -9.64 7.61 -7.31
CA ILE A 160 -9.22 7.25 -8.68
C ILE A 160 -10.28 6.36 -9.34
N THR A 161 -10.81 5.40 -8.61
CA THR A 161 -11.83 4.47 -9.15
C THR A 161 -13.13 5.20 -9.50
N ILE A 162 -13.59 6.11 -8.63
CA ILE A 162 -14.77 6.94 -8.90
C ILE A 162 -14.53 7.85 -10.11
N ALA A 163 -13.37 8.49 -10.20
CA ALA A 163 -13.02 9.34 -11.34
C ALA A 163 -12.99 8.54 -12.67
N ALA A 164 -12.39 7.36 -12.68
CA ALA A 164 -12.37 6.49 -13.86
C ALA A 164 -13.77 5.99 -14.25
N ALA A 165 -14.62 5.67 -13.27
CA ALA A 165 -16.01 5.28 -13.50
C ALA A 165 -16.84 6.44 -14.07
N ALA A 166 -16.66 7.66 -13.57
CA ALA A 166 -17.32 8.86 -14.08
C ALA A 166 -16.90 9.16 -15.53
N MET A 167 -15.60 9.01 -15.86
CA MET A 167 -15.11 9.16 -17.24
C MET A 167 -15.71 8.11 -18.17
N ALA A 168 -15.78 6.85 -17.76
CA ALA A 168 -16.37 5.78 -18.55
C ALA A 168 -17.87 6.04 -18.77
N ALA A 169 -18.61 6.31 -17.71
CA ALA A 169 -20.06 6.61 -17.79
C ALA A 169 -20.34 7.82 -18.69
N GLY A 170 -19.61 8.93 -18.50
CA GLY A 170 -19.73 10.12 -19.35
C GLY A 170 -19.45 9.82 -20.83
N SER A 171 -18.45 8.99 -21.12
CA SER A 171 -18.11 8.57 -22.49
C SER A 171 -19.22 7.73 -23.12
N PHE A 172 -19.84 6.83 -22.35
CA PHE A 172 -20.98 6.02 -22.82
C PHE A 172 -22.22 6.87 -23.09
N ILE A 173 -22.57 7.79 -22.16
CA ILE A 173 -23.69 8.72 -22.33
C ILE A 173 -23.47 9.59 -23.57
N TRP A 174 -22.27 10.14 -23.72
CA TRP A 174 -21.92 10.98 -24.88
C TRP A 174 -21.98 10.19 -26.18
N PHE A 175 -21.54 8.91 -26.18
CA PHE A 175 -21.68 8.03 -27.35
C PHE A 175 -23.14 7.77 -27.70
N ALA A 176 -23.98 7.45 -26.70
CA ALA A 176 -25.42 7.17 -26.90
C ALA A 176 -26.16 8.39 -27.51
N ILE A 177 -25.94 9.58 -26.93
CA ILE A 177 -26.54 10.82 -27.44
C ILE A 177 -26.08 11.11 -28.89
N GLY A 178 -24.81 10.91 -29.17
CA GLY A 178 -24.23 11.21 -30.45
C GLY A 178 -24.61 10.24 -31.57
N ARG A 179 -25.00 9.01 -31.22
CA ARG A 179 -25.42 7.98 -32.20
C ARG A 179 -26.67 8.40 -32.99
N ASN A 180 -27.57 9.12 -32.34
CA ASN A 180 -28.85 9.54 -32.94
C ASN A 180 -28.72 10.71 -33.95
N LYS A 181 -27.53 11.35 -34.04
CA LYS A 181 -27.29 12.48 -34.92
C LYS A 181 -26.72 12.11 -36.30
N GLN A 182 -26.76 10.87 -36.68
CA GLN A 182 -26.22 10.31 -37.96
C GLN A 182 -24.82 10.86 -38.29
N PRO A 183 -23.81 10.65 -37.43
CA PRO A 183 -22.45 11.11 -37.70
C PRO A 183 -21.85 10.34 -38.88
N SER A 184 -20.84 10.93 -39.55
CA SER A 184 -20.07 10.19 -40.56
C SER A 184 -19.47 8.91 -39.97
N PRO A 185 -19.24 7.85 -40.79
CA PRO A 185 -18.67 6.59 -40.29
C PRO A 185 -17.37 6.78 -39.50
N ASP A 186 -16.52 7.71 -39.93
CA ASP A 186 -15.24 8.00 -39.24
C ASP A 186 -15.45 8.65 -37.87
N LEU A 187 -16.41 9.56 -37.74
CA LEU A 187 -16.77 10.17 -36.46
C LEU A 187 -17.39 9.15 -35.51
N LEU A 188 -18.19 8.23 -36.04
CA LEU A 188 -18.76 7.14 -35.23
C LEU A 188 -17.67 6.19 -34.72
N ALA A 189 -16.71 5.82 -35.57
CA ALA A 189 -15.56 5.00 -35.21
C ALA A 189 -14.69 5.69 -34.14
N ALA A 190 -14.43 7.00 -34.30
CA ALA A 190 -13.67 7.77 -33.31
C ALA A 190 -14.40 7.84 -31.94
N ARG A 191 -15.73 8.01 -31.93
CA ARG A 191 -16.54 7.96 -30.69
C ARG A 191 -16.47 6.62 -30.02
N LYS A 192 -16.58 5.51 -30.77
CA LYS A 192 -16.38 4.15 -30.22
C LYS A 192 -15.01 4.02 -29.58
N ALA A 193 -13.95 4.50 -30.25
CA ALA A 193 -12.59 4.46 -29.72
C ALA A 193 -12.46 5.20 -28.38
N VAL A 194 -13.07 6.38 -28.22
CA VAL A 194 -13.10 7.13 -26.95
C VAL A 194 -13.80 6.32 -25.86
N THR A 195 -14.95 5.74 -26.17
CA THR A 195 -15.73 4.95 -25.21
C THR A 195 -14.98 3.70 -24.76
N PHE A 196 -14.40 2.93 -25.67
CA PHE A 196 -13.64 1.73 -25.30
C PHE A 196 -12.33 2.05 -24.58
N SER A 197 -11.62 3.11 -24.97
CA SER A 197 -10.38 3.51 -24.29
C SER A 197 -10.63 3.98 -22.86
N SER A 198 -11.82 4.52 -22.53
CA SER A 198 -12.18 4.90 -21.15
C SER A 198 -12.37 3.71 -20.20
N LEU A 199 -12.58 2.50 -20.73
CA LEU A 199 -12.70 1.29 -19.89
C LEU A 199 -11.35 0.79 -19.37
N ILE A 200 -10.25 1.06 -20.09
CA ILE A 200 -8.92 0.55 -19.71
C ILE A 200 -8.47 1.10 -18.36
N PRO A 201 -8.48 2.44 -18.13
CA PRO A 201 -8.12 2.98 -16.81
C PRO A 201 -9.12 2.57 -15.73
N LEU A 202 -10.41 2.40 -16.07
CA LEU A 202 -11.40 1.90 -15.11
C LEU A 202 -11.06 0.49 -14.62
N VAL A 203 -10.74 -0.45 -15.52
CA VAL A 203 -10.33 -1.80 -15.15
C VAL A 203 -9.09 -1.76 -14.26
N GLY A 204 -8.08 -0.95 -14.61
CA GLY A 204 -6.88 -0.78 -13.80
C GLY A 204 -7.17 -0.25 -12.39
N ALA A 205 -8.04 0.75 -12.29
CA ALA A 205 -8.45 1.33 -11.01
C ALA A 205 -9.24 0.34 -10.14
N VAL A 206 -10.20 -0.39 -10.73
CA VAL A 206 -11.00 -1.41 -10.02
C VAL A 206 -10.12 -2.56 -9.52
N VAL A 207 -9.18 -3.07 -10.33
CA VAL A 207 -8.25 -4.12 -9.91
C VAL A 207 -7.38 -3.64 -8.75
N THR A 208 -6.84 -2.42 -8.84
CA THR A 208 -6.03 -1.84 -7.77
C THR A 208 -6.83 -1.72 -6.48
N TYR A 209 -8.03 -1.14 -6.54
CA TYR A 209 -8.88 -0.94 -5.36
C TYR A 209 -9.35 -2.27 -4.75
N ALA A 210 -9.80 -3.21 -5.57
CA ALA A 210 -10.26 -4.52 -5.10
C ALA A 210 -9.14 -5.32 -4.42
N THR A 211 -7.94 -5.36 -5.02
CA THR A 211 -6.79 -6.07 -4.41
C THR A 211 -6.30 -5.37 -3.14
N PHE A 212 -6.37 -4.03 -3.07
CA PHE A 212 -6.09 -3.27 -1.86
C PHE A 212 -7.08 -3.62 -0.74
N MET A 213 -8.39 -3.62 -1.02
CA MET A 213 -9.43 -3.97 -0.02
C MET A 213 -9.31 -5.41 0.48
N LEU A 214 -8.97 -6.36 -0.41
CA LEU A 214 -8.72 -7.75 0.00
C LEU A 214 -7.50 -7.85 0.91
N ALA A 215 -6.39 -7.19 0.59
CA ALA A 215 -5.19 -7.16 1.42
C ALA A 215 -5.43 -6.45 2.76
N SER A 216 -6.26 -5.40 2.77
CA SER A 216 -6.67 -4.66 3.96
C SER A 216 -7.43 -5.52 4.96
N ASN A 217 -8.30 -6.41 4.48
CA ASN A 217 -9.17 -7.23 5.32
C ASN A 217 -8.50 -8.54 5.77
N ALA A 218 -7.67 -9.15 4.92
CA ALA A 218 -7.09 -10.47 5.15
C ALA A 218 -5.60 -10.43 5.52
N GLY A 219 -4.97 -9.26 5.45
CA GLY A 219 -3.52 -9.11 5.44
C GLY A 219 -2.90 -9.54 4.10
N GLY A 220 -1.65 -9.20 3.88
CA GLY A 220 -0.92 -9.65 2.70
C GLY A 220 -0.53 -8.54 1.72
N THR A 221 -0.50 -8.87 0.42
CA THR A 221 -0.06 -7.97 -0.64
C THR A 221 -1.20 -7.59 -1.57
N TYR A 222 -1.13 -6.38 -2.14
CA TYR A 222 -2.05 -5.94 -3.18
C TYR A 222 -1.31 -5.55 -4.46
N THR A 223 -2.02 -5.63 -5.58
CA THR A 223 -1.46 -5.31 -6.90
C THR A 223 -1.91 -3.92 -7.33
N VAL A 224 -0.95 -3.07 -7.67
CA VAL A 224 -1.24 -1.75 -8.24
C VAL A 224 -1.07 -1.81 -9.76
N ALA A 225 -2.17 -1.71 -10.49
CA ALA A 225 -2.20 -1.81 -11.94
C ALA A 225 -1.87 -0.46 -12.61
N TYR A 226 -0.72 0.14 -12.26
CA TYR A 226 -0.29 1.44 -12.81
C TYR A 226 -0.27 1.46 -14.34
N GLY A 227 0.18 0.38 -14.97
CA GLY A 227 0.24 0.28 -16.42
C GLY A 227 -1.11 0.47 -17.08
N LEU A 228 -2.16 -0.21 -16.58
CA LEU A 228 -3.51 -0.07 -17.11
C LEU A 228 -4.08 1.34 -16.88
N ILE A 229 -3.83 1.93 -15.72
CA ILE A 229 -4.31 3.28 -15.39
C ILE A 229 -3.62 4.31 -16.30
N LEU A 230 -2.29 4.29 -16.38
CA LEU A 230 -1.52 5.28 -17.15
C LEU A 230 -1.70 5.12 -18.66
N ILE A 231 -1.51 3.89 -19.19
CA ILE A 231 -1.66 3.62 -20.63
C ILE A 231 -3.09 3.86 -21.06
N GLY A 232 -4.06 3.43 -20.26
CA GLY A 232 -5.47 3.66 -20.53
C GLY A 232 -5.83 5.15 -20.55
N SER A 233 -5.30 5.94 -19.62
CA SER A 233 -5.52 7.39 -19.60
C SER A 233 -4.91 8.08 -20.82
N VAL A 234 -3.71 7.71 -21.24
CA VAL A 234 -3.08 8.23 -22.46
C VAL A 234 -3.87 7.83 -23.70
N ALA A 235 -4.29 6.56 -23.81
CA ALA A 235 -5.11 6.08 -24.93
C ALA A 235 -6.45 6.83 -25.01
N TYR A 236 -7.08 7.11 -23.86
CA TYR A 236 -8.30 7.88 -23.77
C TYR A 236 -8.11 9.31 -24.28
N ILE A 237 -7.08 10.02 -23.82
CA ILE A 237 -6.75 11.37 -24.26
C ILE A 237 -6.47 11.41 -25.76
N CYS A 238 -5.66 10.47 -26.29
CA CYS A 238 -5.37 10.37 -27.71
C CYS A 238 -6.64 10.16 -28.55
N SER A 239 -7.57 9.34 -28.04
CA SER A 239 -8.86 9.08 -28.71
C SER A 239 -9.74 10.33 -28.75
N ILE A 240 -9.77 11.12 -27.67
CA ILE A 240 -10.49 12.41 -27.63
C ILE A 240 -9.88 13.40 -28.63
N VAL A 241 -8.56 13.54 -28.63
CA VAL A 241 -7.86 14.45 -29.56
C VAL A 241 -8.16 14.07 -31.03
N ARG A 242 -8.12 12.76 -31.34
CA ARG A 242 -8.48 12.27 -32.68
C ARG A 242 -9.93 12.63 -33.05
N TYR A 243 -10.87 12.43 -32.11
CA TYR A 243 -12.26 12.79 -32.34
C TYR A 243 -12.42 14.30 -32.61
N ILE A 244 -11.78 15.16 -31.81
CA ILE A 244 -11.88 16.62 -31.99
C ILE A 244 -11.34 17.05 -33.37
N ILE A 245 -10.24 16.45 -33.82
CA ILE A 245 -9.65 16.74 -35.16
C ILE A 245 -10.62 16.34 -36.27
N LEU A 246 -11.20 15.14 -36.17
CA LEU A 246 -12.17 14.65 -37.17
C LEU A 246 -13.45 15.50 -37.18
N ALA A 247 -13.96 15.86 -35.98
CA ALA A 247 -15.16 16.70 -35.85
C ALA A 247 -14.98 18.11 -36.46
N ARG A 248 -13.78 18.70 -36.38
CA ARG A 248 -13.47 20.00 -36.99
C ARG A 248 -13.33 19.93 -38.50
N ASN A 249 -12.88 18.79 -39.02
CA ASN A 249 -12.63 18.63 -40.45
C ASN A 249 -13.83 18.07 -41.23
N THR A 250 -14.91 17.67 -40.53
CA THR A 250 -16.13 17.18 -41.16
C THR A 250 -17.01 18.40 -41.48
N PRO A 251 -17.26 18.72 -42.77
CA PRO A 251 -18.10 19.84 -43.15
C PRO A 251 -19.50 19.60 -42.58
N THR A 252 -20.06 20.61 -41.90
CA THR A 252 -21.47 20.65 -41.57
C THR A 252 -22.25 20.67 -42.86
N VAL A 253 -22.93 19.57 -43.20
CA VAL A 253 -23.91 19.60 -44.28
C VAL A 253 -24.99 20.57 -43.86
N SER A 254 -24.95 21.81 -44.35
CA SER A 254 -26.00 22.77 -44.18
C SER A 254 -27.27 22.22 -44.81
N SER A 255 -28.31 22.11 -44.02
CA SER A 255 -29.67 21.66 -44.41
C SER A 255 -30.42 22.65 -45.33
N ASP A 256 -29.67 23.42 -46.12
CA ASP A 256 -30.25 24.42 -47.05
C ASP A 256 -30.43 23.88 -48.49
N GLN A 257 -30.92 22.66 -48.65
CA GLN A 257 -31.48 22.21 -49.89
C GLN A 257 -32.93 21.74 -49.69
N SER A 258 -33.77 22.63 -49.20
CA SER A 258 -35.21 22.56 -49.40
C SER A 258 -35.63 23.87 -50.05
N THR A 259 -35.91 23.78 -51.33
CA THR A 259 -36.77 24.62 -52.15
C THR A 259 -36.11 24.96 -53.48
N THR A 260 -36.42 24.16 -54.47
CA THR A 260 -37.03 24.67 -55.71
C THR A 260 -37.32 23.52 -56.63
N VAL A 261 -38.53 22.95 -56.54
CA VAL A 261 -39.14 22.31 -57.73
C VAL A 261 -40.40 23.12 -58.00
N LYS A 262 -40.31 23.89 -59.05
CA LYS A 262 -41.48 24.44 -59.75
C LYS A 262 -42.03 23.35 -60.67
#